data_b57d1a822875f92fe88a66fee6604fb6
#
_entry.id   b57d1a822875f92fe88a66fee6604fb6
#
_cell.length_a   1.000
_cell.length_b   1.000
_cell.length_c   1.000
_cell.angle_alpha   90.00
_cell.angle_beta   90.00
_cell.angle_gamma   90.00
#
_symmetry.space_group_name_H-M   'P 1'
#
loop_
_entity.id
_entity.type
_entity.pdbx_description
1 polymer ?
#
loop_
_entity_poly.entity_id
_entity_poly.type
_entity_poly.pdbx_seq_one_letter_code
_entity_poly.pdbx_strand_id
1 'polypeptide(L)'
;MYPFEYHIPTRIVFGEGSVKRAGEIAAEFGRRVMLVSYDEDLIKDIGFYDKVIGPLEDTGIEVLPLLGVKSNPDVTLVREGIKICKEKKPDLVIGLGGGSAMDTAKAVAVGACYDGDVWDFPTGKA
;
A
#
# COMPACT_ATOMS: atom_id res chain seq x y z
N MET A 1 -32.77 -7.84 16.25
CA MET A 1 -31.64 -7.19 15.53
C MET A 1 -31.00 -6.20 16.49
N TYR A 2 -29.69 -6.25 16.64
CA TYR A 2 -28.98 -5.28 17.46
C TYR A 2 -28.77 -4.00 16.64
N PRO A 3 -28.91 -2.81 17.20
CA PRO A 3 -28.59 -1.57 16.52
C PRO A 3 -27.10 -1.52 16.17
N PHE A 4 -26.78 -1.05 14.98
CA PHE A 4 -25.41 -0.83 14.53
C PHE A 4 -25.33 0.39 13.62
N GLU A 5 -24.18 1.01 13.56
CA GLU A 5 -23.83 2.06 12.60
C GLU A 5 -22.74 1.54 11.68
N TYR A 6 -22.84 1.84 10.40
CA TYR A 6 -21.90 1.40 9.39
C TYR A 6 -21.53 2.57 8.48
N HIS A 7 -20.25 2.85 8.39
CA HIS A 7 -19.72 3.90 7.53
C HIS A 7 -18.43 3.43 6.84
N ILE A 8 -18.42 3.41 5.50
CA ILE A 8 -17.22 3.15 4.70
C ILE A 8 -16.94 4.35 3.81
N PRO A 9 -15.91 5.17 4.11
CA PRO A 9 -15.52 6.30 3.28
C PRO A 9 -14.66 5.90 2.07
N THR A 10 -14.63 4.62 1.70
CA THR A 10 -13.80 4.10 0.61
C THR A 10 -14.28 4.62 -0.74
N ARG A 11 -13.42 5.36 -1.44
CA ARG A 11 -13.66 5.76 -2.82
C ARG A 11 -13.24 4.63 -3.76
N ILE A 12 -14.15 4.21 -4.62
CA ILE A 12 -13.89 3.21 -5.66
C ILE A 12 -13.81 3.93 -7.01
N VAL A 13 -12.71 3.71 -7.74
CA VAL A 13 -12.52 4.20 -9.11
C VAL A 13 -12.34 2.97 -9.99
N PHE A 14 -13.40 2.62 -10.69
CA PHE A 14 -13.49 1.41 -11.50
C PHE A 14 -13.74 1.75 -12.96
N GLY A 15 -13.15 0.96 -13.87
CA GLY A 15 -13.35 1.05 -15.30
C GLY A 15 -12.05 0.86 -16.08
N GLU A 16 -12.20 0.63 -17.37
CA GLU A 16 -11.05 0.49 -18.25
C GLU A 16 -10.18 1.76 -18.23
N GLY A 17 -8.88 1.58 -18.02
CA GLY A 17 -7.92 2.68 -17.95
C GLY A 17 -7.97 3.53 -16.68
N SER A 18 -8.82 3.20 -15.69
CA SER A 18 -8.91 3.96 -14.43
C SER A 18 -7.59 4.03 -13.66
N VAL A 19 -6.71 3.06 -13.83
CA VAL A 19 -5.37 3.02 -13.24
C VAL A 19 -4.50 4.22 -13.65
N LYS A 20 -4.75 4.83 -14.79
CA LYS A 20 -4.04 6.04 -15.25
C LYS A 20 -4.24 7.23 -14.32
N ARG A 21 -5.28 7.21 -13.49
CA ARG A 21 -5.58 8.25 -12.51
C ARG A 21 -4.84 8.05 -11.18
N ALA A 22 -4.04 6.99 -11.04
CA ALA A 22 -3.36 6.68 -9.78
C ALA A 22 -2.47 7.83 -9.30
N GLY A 23 -1.71 8.46 -10.21
CA GLY A 23 -0.87 9.62 -9.89
C GLY A 23 -1.66 10.84 -9.43
N GLU A 24 -2.75 11.18 -10.16
CA GLU A 24 -3.66 12.27 -9.80
C GLU A 24 -4.27 12.05 -8.41
N ILE A 25 -4.78 10.85 -8.16
CA ILE A 25 -5.43 10.51 -6.89
C ILE A 25 -4.41 10.48 -5.74
N ALA A 26 -3.24 9.89 -5.96
CA ALA A 26 -2.20 9.87 -4.94
C ALA A 26 -1.73 11.28 -4.55
N ALA A 27 -1.65 12.20 -5.52
CA ALA A 27 -1.26 13.59 -5.29
C ALA A 27 -2.24 14.38 -4.40
N GLU A 28 -3.48 13.92 -4.25
CA GLU A 28 -4.44 14.49 -3.30
C GLU A 28 -4.01 14.26 -1.84
N PHE A 29 -3.22 13.21 -1.56
CA PHE A 29 -2.80 12.83 -0.22
C PHE A 29 -1.38 13.27 0.13
N GLY A 30 -0.53 13.49 -0.86
CA GLY A 30 0.85 13.92 -0.64
C GLY A 30 1.77 13.66 -1.82
N ARG A 31 3.08 13.68 -1.56
CA ARG A 31 4.12 13.57 -2.60
C ARG A 31 5.07 12.42 -2.40
N ARG A 32 4.97 11.70 -1.30
CA ARG A 32 5.80 10.54 -1.00
C ARG A 32 4.93 9.33 -0.70
N VAL A 33 5.13 8.24 -1.44
CA VAL A 33 4.30 7.04 -1.42
C VAL A 33 5.16 5.83 -1.06
N MET A 34 4.72 5.02 -0.09
CA MET A 34 5.19 3.65 0.06
C MET A 34 4.42 2.78 -0.93
N LEU A 35 5.11 2.14 -1.87
CA LEU A 35 4.52 1.21 -2.83
C LEU A 35 4.84 -0.22 -2.44
N VAL A 36 3.82 -0.98 -2.09
CA VAL A 36 3.91 -2.41 -1.72
C VAL A 36 3.48 -3.26 -2.90
N SER A 37 4.36 -4.13 -3.39
CA SER A 37 4.08 -4.98 -4.55
C SER A 37 4.93 -6.25 -4.56
N TYR A 38 4.83 -6.99 -5.64
CA TYR A 38 5.61 -8.19 -5.95
C TYR A 38 7.08 -7.86 -6.23
N ASP A 39 7.89 -8.87 -6.56
CA ASP A 39 9.26 -8.67 -7.01
C ASP A 39 9.33 -7.78 -8.26
N GLU A 40 10.44 -7.05 -8.41
CA GLU A 40 10.64 -6.09 -9.49
C GLU A 40 10.48 -6.72 -10.87
N ASP A 41 11.02 -7.91 -11.07
CA ASP A 41 10.91 -8.61 -12.35
C ASP A 41 9.45 -8.91 -12.68
N LEU A 42 8.68 -9.39 -11.71
CA LEU A 42 7.26 -9.69 -11.91
C LEU A 42 6.45 -8.43 -12.24
N ILE A 43 6.68 -7.31 -11.54
CA ILE A 43 5.94 -6.05 -11.80
C ILE A 43 6.26 -5.48 -13.19
N LYS A 44 7.47 -5.69 -13.70
CA LYS A 44 7.84 -5.33 -15.07
C LYS A 44 7.16 -6.25 -16.08
N ASP A 45 7.20 -7.57 -15.87
CA ASP A 45 6.62 -8.57 -16.76
C ASP A 45 5.11 -8.40 -16.95
N ILE A 46 4.38 -8.07 -15.87
CA ILE A 46 2.93 -7.81 -15.93
C ILE A 46 2.57 -6.37 -16.32
N GLY A 47 3.56 -5.53 -16.59
CA GLY A 47 3.38 -4.15 -17.06
C GLY A 47 2.91 -3.16 -15.99
N PHE A 48 3.04 -3.47 -14.71
CA PHE A 48 2.67 -2.54 -13.63
C PHE A 48 3.60 -1.34 -13.54
N TYR A 49 4.87 -1.53 -13.93
CA TYR A 49 5.82 -0.42 -13.96
C TYR A 49 5.31 0.70 -14.87
N ASP A 50 5.04 0.38 -16.13
CA ASP A 50 4.62 1.38 -17.12
C ASP A 50 3.22 1.96 -16.84
N LYS A 51 2.32 1.15 -16.27
CA LYS A 51 0.93 1.54 -16.07
C LYS A 51 0.69 2.30 -14.77
N VAL A 52 1.52 2.13 -13.77
CA VAL A 52 1.32 2.67 -12.42
C VAL A 52 2.52 3.44 -11.90
N ILE A 53 3.69 2.80 -11.84
CA ILE A 53 4.87 3.40 -11.21
C ILE A 53 5.36 4.60 -12.02
N GLY A 54 5.53 4.44 -13.32
CA GLY A 54 5.91 5.55 -14.21
C GLY A 54 4.98 6.75 -14.08
N PRO A 55 3.66 6.58 -14.24
CA PRO A 55 2.69 7.68 -14.03
C PRO A 55 2.73 8.33 -12.63
N LEU A 56 3.02 7.58 -11.57
CA LEU A 56 3.23 8.16 -10.23
C LEU A 56 4.45 9.08 -10.23
N GLU A 57 5.58 8.61 -10.74
CA GLU A 57 6.83 9.38 -10.83
C GLU A 57 6.68 10.60 -11.75
N ASP A 58 6.00 10.47 -12.87
CA ASP A 58 5.72 11.56 -13.82
C ASP A 58 4.87 12.68 -13.18
N THR A 59 4.06 12.34 -12.17
CA THR A 59 3.28 13.31 -11.39
C THR A 59 4.14 14.01 -10.29
N GLY A 60 5.41 13.68 -10.19
CA GLY A 60 6.35 14.22 -9.20
C GLY A 60 6.22 13.58 -7.82
N ILE A 61 5.69 12.36 -7.77
CA ILE A 61 5.58 11.58 -6.54
C ILE A 61 6.87 10.77 -6.34
N GLU A 62 7.46 10.89 -5.16
CA GLU A 62 8.56 10.04 -4.72
C GLU A 62 8.01 8.67 -4.32
N VAL A 63 8.44 7.62 -4.99
CA VAL A 63 8.02 6.25 -4.72
C VAL A 63 9.07 5.53 -3.88
N LEU A 64 8.67 5.07 -2.70
CA LEU A 64 9.46 4.23 -1.80
C LEU A 64 9.00 2.78 -1.99
N PRO A 65 9.75 1.93 -2.71
CA PRO A 65 9.30 0.58 -2.99
C PRO A 65 9.49 -0.34 -1.77
N LEU A 66 8.48 -1.17 -1.51
CA LEU A 66 8.55 -2.35 -0.65
C LEU A 66 8.12 -3.55 -1.50
N LEU A 67 9.09 -4.21 -2.10
CA LEU A 67 8.86 -5.29 -3.06
C LEU A 67 9.12 -6.66 -2.41
N GLY A 68 8.65 -7.71 -3.06
CA GLY A 68 8.85 -9.07 -2.59
C GLY A 68 7.64 -9.68 -1.87
N VAL A 69 6.45 -9.11 -2.06
CA VAL A 69 5.21 -9.73 -1.56
C VAL A 69 5.03 -11.11 -2.18
N LYS A 70 4.79 -12.10 -1.34
CA LYS A 70 4.52 -13.49 -1.71
C LYS A 70 3.07 -13.85 -1.40
N SER A 71 2.63 -15.03 -1.88
CA SER A 71 1.27 -15.54 -1.70
C SER A 71 0.84 -15.63 -0.22
N ASN A 72 1.78 -15.84 0.69
CA ASN A 72 1.56 -15.77 2.13
C ASN A 72 2.30 -14.54 2.66
N PRO A 73 1.59 -13.48 3.08
CA PRO A 73 2.21 -12.29 3.62
C PRO A 73 3.16 -12.63 4.77
N ASP A 74 4.41 -12.19 4.65
CA ASP A 74 5.45 -12.42 5.64
C ASP A 74 5.49 -11.22 6.61
N VAL A 75 5.36 -11.49 7.90
CA VAL A 75 5.46 -10.46 8.94
C VAL A 75 6.80 -9.73 8.91
N THR A 76 7.86 -10.39 8.44
CA THR A 76 9.20 -9.78 8.29
C THR A 76 9.16 -8.64 7.29
N LEU A 77 8.54 -8.84 6.12
CA LEU A 77 8.36 -7.81 5.10
C LEU A 77 7.48 -6.66 5.61
N VAL A 78 6.43 -6.98 6.36
CA VAL A 78 5.56 -5.96 6.99
C VAL A 78 6.37 -5.10 7.97
N ARG A 79 7.17 -5.71 8.84
CA ARG A 79 8.02 -4.99 9.80
C ARG A 79 9.06 -4.10 9.11
N GLU A 80 9.64 -4.58 8.01
CA GLU A 80 10.55 -3.78 7.18
C GLU A 80 9.83 -2.55 6.61
N GLY A 81 8.64 -2.73 6.04
CA GLY A 81 7.82 -1.63 5.55
C GLY A 81 7.46 -0.61 6.64
N ILE A 82 7.08 -1.08 7.82
CA ILE A 82 6.80 -0.22 8.98
C ILE A 82 8.02 0.60 9.37
N LYS A 83 9.20 -0.01 9.41
CA LYS A 83 10.46 0.67 9.70
C LYS A 83 10.72 1.79 8.69
N ILE A 84 10.61 1.49 7.40
CA ILE A 84 10.78 2.48 6.34
C ILE A 84 9.76 3.62 6.48
N CYS A 85 8.49 3.30 6.78
CA CYS A 85 7.45 4.31 7.01
C CYS A 85 7.79 5.24 8.19
N LYS A 86 8.28 4.70 9.29
CA LYS A 86 8.67 5.49 10.47
C LYS A 86 9.89 6.39 10.19
N GLU A 87 10.84 5.92 9.38
CA GLU A 87 12.05 6.66 9.01
C GLU A 87 11.80 7.70 7.90
N LYS A 88 11.12 7.31 6.84
CA LYS A 88 10.93 8.11 5.63
C LYS A 88 9.63 8.91 5.60
N LYS A 89 8.67 8.56 6.45
CA LYS A 89 7.38 9.24 6.63
C LYS A 89 6.63 9.47 5.31
N PRO A 90 6.28 8.41 4.56
CA PRO A 90 5.43 8.57 3.39
C PRO A 90 4.06 9.12 3.78
N ASP A 91 3.44 9.85 2.86
CA ASP A 91 2.10 10.43 3.06
C ASP A 91 0.99 9.38 2.91
N LEU A 92 1.25 8.34 2.13
CA LEU A 92 0.32 7.23 1.92
C LEU A 92 1.03 5.92 1.57
N VAL A 93 0.29 4.82 1.71
CA VAL A 93 0.73 3.47 1.31
C VAL A 93 -0.18 2.99 0.17
N ILE A 94 0.42 2.52 -0.91
CA ILE A 94 -0.26 1.91 -2.05
C ILE A 94 0.06 0.43 -2.10
N GLY A 95 -0.96 -0.43 -2.10
CA GLY A 95 -0.83 -1.85 -2.42
C GLY A 95 -1.13 -2.08 -3.89
N LEU A 96 -0.14 -2.48 -4.68
CA LEU A 96 -0.25 -2.75 -6.10
C LEU A 96 -0.19 -4.24 -6.37
N GLY A 97 -1.32 -4.84 -6.69
CA GLY A 97 -1.43 -6.27 -6.96
C GLY A 97 -2.74 -6.87 -6.48
N GLY A 98 -2.72 -8.15 -6.21
CA GLY A 98 -3.86 -8.90 -5.66
C GLY A 98 -3.97 -8.78 -4.13
N GLY A 99 -4.75 -9.69 -3.54
CA GLY A 99 -5.04 -9.69 -2.10
C GLY A 99 -3.80 -9.64 -1.22
N SER A 100 -2.76 -10.42 -1.53
CA SER A 100 -1.52 -10.45 -0.73
C SER A 100 -0.81 -9.10 -0.68
N ALA A 101 -0.75 -8.38 -1.80
CA ALA A 101 -0.15 -7.05 -1.86
C ALA A 101 -0.99 -6.03 -1.09
N MET A 102 -2.32 -6.08 -1.25
CA MET A 102 -3.25 -5.20 -0.54
C MET A 102 -3.23 -5.44 0.97
N ASP A 103 -3.21 -6.69 1.41
CA ASP A 103 -3.18 -7.04 2.84
C ASP A 103 -1.84 -6.66 3.48
N THR A 104 -0.73 -6.86 2.78
CA THR A 104 0.59 -6.39 3.22
C THR A 104 0.60 -4.87 3.37
N ALA A 105 0.08 -4.14 2.39
CA ALA A 105 0.00 -2.67 2.43
C ALA A 105 -0.84 -2.17 3.61
N LYS A 106 -1.99 -2.79 3.87
CA LYS A 106 -2.84 -2.47 5.03
C LYS A 106 -2.12 -2.70 6.35
N ALA A 107 -1.44 -3.84 6.50
CA ALA A 107 -0.67 -4.17 7.70
C ALA A 107 0.47 -3.16 7.93
N VAL A 108 1.18 -2.76 6.88
CA VAL A 108 2.22 -1.72 6.95
C VAL A 108 1.61 -0.38 7.38
N ALA A 109 0.52 0.04 6.75
CA ALA A 109 -0.12 1.32 7.06
C ALA A 109 -0.60 1.40 8.52
N VAL A 110 -1.25 0.35 9.01
CA VAL A 110 -1.71 0.27 10.41
C VAL A 110 -0.52 0.24 11.37
N GLY A 111 0.47 -0.61 11.11
CA GLY A 111 1.65 -0.74 11.96
C GLY A 111 2.52 0.52 12.01
N ALA A 112 2.55 1.30 10.92
CA ALA A 112 3.27 2.58 10.88
C ALA A 112 2.69 3.63 11.83
N CYS A 113 1.38 3.55 12.13
CA CYS A 113 0.67 4.43 13.05
C CYS A 113 0.57 3.88 14.49
N TYR A 114 1.15 2.72 14.75
CA TYR A 114 1.09 2.04 16.03
C TYR A 114 2.46 2.02 16.72
N ASP A 115 2.49 2.24 18.04
CA ASP A 115 3.74 2.27 18.80
C ASP A 115 4.25 0.88 19.19
N GLY A 116 3.38 -0.14 19.17
CA GLY A 116 3.72 -1.54 19.43
C GLY A 116 4.15 -2.31 18.18
N ASP A 117 4.22 -3.63 18.32
CA ASP A 117 4.50 -4.54 17.20
C ASP A 117 3.21 -4.86 16.42
N VAL A 118 3.31 -4.90 15.11
CA VAL A 118 2.15 -5.18 14.23
C VAL A 118 1.51 -6.55 14.52
N TRP A 119 2.25 -7.49 15.09
CA TRP A 119 1.74 -8.79 15.49
C TRP A 119 0.76 -8.73 16.67
N ASP A 120 0.69 -7.61 17.35
CA ASP A 120 -0.28 -7.39 18.43
C ASP A 120 -1.73 -7.40 17.92
N PHE A 121 -1.96 -6.94 16.67
CA PHE A 121 -3.30 -6.94 16.06
C PHE A 121 -3.90 -8.36 15.92
N PRO A 122 -3.25 -9.31 15.22
CA PRO A 122 -3.80 -10.66 15.08
C PRO A 122 -3.82 -11.44 16.40
N THR A 123 -3.01 -11.07 17.39
CA THR A 123 -2.98 -11.72 18.71
C THR A 123 -3.92 -11.09 19.74
N GLY A 124 -4.61 -10.02 19.37
CA GLY A 124 -5.58 -9.33 20.24
C GLY A 124 -4.95 -8.57 21.42
N LYS A 125 -3.70 -8.13 21.27
CA LYS A 125 -3.00 -7.31 22.27
C LYS A 125 -3.10 -5.80 22.00
N ALA A 126 -3.53 -5.45 20.79
CA ALA A 126 -3.76 -4.06 20.38
C ALA A 126 -5.24 -3.72 20.42
#